data_f1bc2d0d97a9059e3b95e4641484a87c
#
_entry.id   f1bc2d0d97a9059e3b95e4641484a87c
#
_cell.length_a   1.000
_cell.length_b   1.000
_cell.length_c   1.000
_cell.angle_alpha   90.00
_cell.angle_beta   90.00
_cell.angle_gamma   90.00
#
_symmetry.space_group_name_H-M   'P 1'
#
loop_
_entity.id
_entity.type
_entity.pdbx_description
1 polymer ?
#
loop_
_entity_poly.entity_id
_entity_poly.type
_entity_poly.pdbx_seq_one_letter_code
_entity_poly.pdbx_strand_id
1 'polypeptide(L)'
;MDANDPTLEGRLRQWLADDLAEIARTGMPFGKYGPEHYPPRGVPLYDLPVEYLAWFERKGFPQGRLGDLLRLLHQLKVDGCDEIFDQFRRARGGRTNLRERR
;
A
#
# COMPACT_ATOMS: atom_id res chain seq x y z
N MET A 1 -9.99 3.09 -22.95
CA MET A 1 -8.56 3.06 -23.29
C MET A 1 -8.04 1.64 -23.26
N ASP A 2 -7.32 1.26 -24.25
CA ASP A 2 -6.83 -0.08 -24.45
C ASP A 2 -5.68 -0.37 -23.48
N ALA A 3 -5.72 -1.52 -22.82
CA ALA A 3 -4.64 -1.94 -21.91
C ALA A 3 -3.32 -2.14 -22.64
N ASN A 4 -3.36 -2.32 -23.95
CA ASN A 4 -2.17 -2.53 -24.77
C ASN A 4 -1.71 -1.25 -25.47
N ASP A 5 -2.18 -0.10 -25.00
CA ASP A 5 -1.81 1.19 -25.56
C ASP A 5 -0.30 1.36 -25.53
N PRO A 6 0.39 1.50 -26.69
CA PRO A 6 1.83 1.63 -26.73
C PRO A 6 2.36 3.03 -26.41
N THR A 7 1.45 3.98 -26.17
CA THR A 7 1.87 5.34 -25.85
C THR A 7 2.53 5.41 -24.49
N LEU A 8 3.25 6.51 -24.24
CA LEU A 8 3.84 6.72 -22.92
C LEU A 8 2.76 6.69 -21.83
N GLU A 9 1.62 7.33 -22.11
CA GLU A 9 0.51 7.34 -21.14
C GLU A 9 0.02 5.93 -20.83
N GLY A 10 -0.14 5.10 -21.86
CA GLY A 10 -0.56 3.71 -21.64
C GLY A 10 0.43 2.91 -20.84
N ARG A 11 1.73 3.11 -21.07
CA ARG A 11 2.76 2.41 -20.32
C ARG A 11 2.79 2.87 -18.86
N LEU A 12 2.62 4.16 -18.61
CA LEU A 12 2.57 4.67 -17.25
C LEU A 12 1.35 4.13 -16.51
N ARG A 13 0.23 4.01 -17.21
CA ARG A 13 -0.99 3.47 -16.61
C ARG A 13 -0.81 2.00 -16.22
N GLN A 14 -0.17 1.22 -17.09
CA GLN A 14 0.10 -0.17 -16.80
C GLN A 14 1.08 -0.32 -15.62
N TRP A 15 2.09 0.52 -15.60
CA TRP A 15 3.08 0.55 -14.53
C TRP A 15 2.42 0.79 -13.18
N LEU A 16 1.54 1.80 -13.12
CA LEU A 16 0.81 2.11 -11.90
C LEU A 16 -0.09 0.94 -11.49
N ALA A 17 -0.76 0.32 -12.46
CA ALA A 17 -1.63 -0.81 -12.17
C ALA A 17 -0.84 -1.97 -11.55
N ASP A 18 0.36 -2.23 -12.03
CA ASP A 18 1.21 -3.29 -11.49
C ASP A 18 1.61 -2.98 -10.05
N ASP A 19 1.96 -1.73 -9.76
CA ASP A 19 2.33 -1.33 -8.41
C ASP A 19 1.13 -1.41 -7.45
N LEU A 20 -0.04 -0.99 -7.90
CA LEU A 20 -1.24 -1.08 -7.08
C LEU A 20 -1.59 -2.53 -6.77
N ALA A 21 -1.44 -3.41 -7.75
CA ALA A 21 -1.69 -4.83 -7.55
C ALA A 21 -0.72 -5.41 -6.53
N GLU A 22 0.52 -4.99 -6.56
CA GLU A 22 1.51 -5.47 -5.61
C GLU A 22 1.23 -4.95 -4.21
N ILE A 23 0.86 -3.68 -4.07
CA ILE A 23 0.43 -3.12 -2.78
C ILE A 23 -0.75 -3.92 -2.23
N ALA A 24 -1.68 -4.28 -3.11
CA ALA A 24 -2.90 -4.98 -2.70
C ALA A 24 -2.62 -6.36 -2.11
N ARG A 25 -1.54 -7.01 -2.52
CA ARG A 25 -1.24 -8.37 -2.06
C ARG A 25 -0.09 -8.44 -1.05
N THR A 26 0.44 -7.31 -0.63
CA THR A 26 1.61 -7.28 0.25
C THR A 26 1.21 -6.86 1.66
N GLY A 27 1.65 -7.64 2.65
CA GLY A 27 1.52 -7.26 4.05
C GLY A 27 2.80 -6.60 4.54
N MET A 28 2.68 -5.78 5.59
CA MET A 28 3.84 -5.12 6.18
C MET A 28 4.73 -6.19 6.81
N PRO A 29 6.00 -6.31 6.36
CA PRO A 29 6.81 -7.45 6.76
C PRO A 29 7.52 -7.31 8.10
N PHE A 30 7.49 -6.13 8.72
CA PHE A 30 8.22 -5.92 9.97
C PHE A 30 7.63 -4.75 10.76
N GLY A 31 8.15 -4.55 11.97
CA GLY A 31 7.79 -3.40 12.80
C GLY A 31 6.44 -3.54 13.48
N LYS A 32 5.91 -2.42 13.96
CA LYS A 32 4.70 -2.45 14.77
C LYS A 32 3.46 -2.93 14.02
N TYR A 33 3.50 -2.93 12.70
CA TYR A 33 2.40 -3.44 11.88
C TYR A 33 2.76 -4.72 11.15
N GLY A 34 3.86 -5.33 11.53
CA GLY A 34 4.32 -6.58 10.93
C GLY A 34 3.66 -7.82 11.51
N PRO A 35 4.07 -9.02 11.05
CA PRO A 35 3.43 -10.28 11.44
C PRO A 35 3.53 -10.60 12.93
N GLU A 36 4.51 -10.05 13.64
CA GLU A 36 4.64 -10.27 15.07
C GLU A 36 3.41 -9.80 15.82
N HIS A 37 2.82 -8.69 15.37
CA HIS A 37 1.65 -8.11 16.00
C HIS A 37 0.36 -8.33 15.22
N TYR A 38 0.47 -8.63 13.93
CA TYR A 38 -0.67 -8.83 13.04
C TYR A 38 -0.44 -10.08 12.18
N PRO A 39 -0.47 -11.26 12.81
CA PRO A 39 -0.24 -12.50 12.07
C PRO A 39 -1.35 -12.75 11.06
N PRO A 40 -1.10 -13.53 10.02
CA PRO A 40 0.17 -14.18 9.71
C PRO A 40 1.10 -13.34 8.84
N ARG A 41 0.60 -12.27 8.21
CA ARG A 41 1.34 -11.58 7.17
C ARG A 41 1.58 -10.09 7.44
N GLY A 42 1.14 -9.61 8.59
CA GLY A 42 1.19 -8.19 8.87
C GLY A 42 -0.01 -7.46 8.30
N VAL A 43 -0.13 -6.18 8.62
CA VAL A 43 -1.22 -5.35 8.12
C VAL A 43 -1.04 -5.17 6.61
N PRO A 44 -2.10 -5.33 5.80
CA PRO A 44 -1.99 -5.03 4.37
C PRO A 44 -1.46 -3.61 4.19
N LEU A 45 -0.57 -3.43 3.21
CA LEU A 45 0.05 -2.13 3.05
C LEU A 45 -0.98 -1.01 2.92
N TYR A 46 -2.07 -1.25 2.20
CA TYR A 46 -3.07 -0.20 1.98
C TYR A 46 -3.83 0.20 3.25
N ASP A 47 -3.74 -0.58 4.32
CA ASP A 47 -4.39 -0.23 5.59
C ASP A 47 -3.44 0.42 6.59
N LEU A 48 -2.18 0.66 6.22
CA LEU A 48 -1.25 1.35 7.09
C LEU A 48 -1.71 2.79 7.31
N PRO A 49 -1.65 3.29 8.56
CA PRO A 49 -2.04 4.67 8.83
C PRO A 49 -1.14 5.66 8.08
N VAL A 50 -1.71 6.78 7.66
CA VAL A 50 -0.94 7.80 6.96
C VAL A 50 0.16 8.37 7.85
N GLU A 51 -0.06 8.42 9.17
CA GLU A 51 0.94 8.90 10.12
C GLU A 51 2.18 8.02 10.13
N TYR A 52 1.98 6.72 9.98
CA TYR A 52 3.09 5.78 9.93
C TYR A 52 3.91 5.98 8.65
N LEU A 53 3.21 6.17 7.54
CA LEU A 53 3.86 6.44 6.27
C LEU A 53 4.61 7.78 6.30
N ALA A 54 4.02 8.78 6.94
CA ALA A 54 4.67 10.08 7.10
C ALA A 54 5.94 9.97 7.95
N TRP A 55 5.94 9.05 8.90
CA TRP A 55 7.14 8.80 9.70
C TRP A 55 8.30 8.32 8.82
N PHE A 56 8.00 7.39 7.88
CA PHE A 56 9.01 6.95 6.92
C PHE A 56 9.48 8.10 6.03
N GLU A 57 8.57 9.01 5.67
CA GLU A 57 8.95 10.17 4.86
C GLU A 57 10.02 10.98 5.56
N ARG A 58 9.91 11.14 6.87
CA ARG A 58 10.87 11.90 7.67
C ARG A 58 12.16 11.13 7.95
N LYS A 59 12.06 9.83 8.18
CA LYS A 59 13.19 9.01 8.59
C LYS A 59 13.88 8.30 7.44
N GLY A 60 13.21 8.22 6.30
CA GLY A 60 13.70 7.48 5.14
C GLY A 60 12.94 6.18 4.96
N PHE A 61 12.46 5.96 3.74
CA PHE A 61 11.77 4.71 3.42
C PHE A 61 12.78 3.57 3.34
N PRO A 62 12.34 2.33 3.63
CA PRO A 62 13.22 1.17 3.42
C PRO A 62 13.73 1.16 1.98
N GLN A 63 14.90 0.57 1.80
CA GLN A 63 15.44 0.45 0.46
C GLN A 63 14.77 -0.70 -0.27
N GLY A 64 14.80 -0.64 -1.62
CA GLY A 64 14.27 -1.69 -2.44
C GLY A 64 12.78 -1.54 -2.73
N ARG A 65 12.18 -2.65 -3.15
CA ARG A 65 10.80 -2.63 -3.65
C ARG A 65 9.79 -2.20 -2.61
N LEU A 66 9.95 -2.67 -1.38
CA LEU A 66 9.03 -2.29 -0.32
C LEU A 66 9.00 -0.77 -0.13
N GLY A 67 10.17 -0.14 -0.11
CA GLY A 67 10.24 1.31 0.03
C GLY A 67 9.54 2.03 -1.11
N ASP A 68 9.69 1.52 -2.32
CA ASP A 68 9.02 2.11 -3.49
C ASP A 68 7.50 2.04 -3.34
N LEU A 69 7.00 0.89 -2.88
CA LEU A 69 5.57 0.70 -2.69
C LEU A 69 5.03 1.60 -1.57
N LEU A 70 5.77 1.71 -0.48
CA LEU A 70 5.35 2.56 0.64
C LEU A 70 5.34 4.04 0.26
N ARG A 71 6.31 4.45 -0.56
CA ARG A 71 6.36 5.83 -1.03
C ARG A 71 5.17 6.15 -1.93
N LEU A 72 4.85 5.25 -2.84
CA LEU A 72 3.68 5.42 -3.71
C LEU A 72 2.40 5.44 -2.89
N LEU A 73 2.27 4.51 -1.95
CA LEU A 73 1.09 4.45 -1.10
C LEU A 73 0.91 5.73 -0.30
N HIS A 74 2.00 6.26 0.24
CA HIS A 74 1.95 7.51 0.99
C HIS A 74 1.43 8.64 0.11
N GLN A 75 1.94 8.74 -1.10
CA GLN A 75 1.51 9.78 -2.03
C GLN A 75 0.02 9.64 -2.36
N LEU A 76 -0.43 8.42 -2.59
CA LEU A 76 -1.85 8.19 -2.90
C LEU A 76 -2.74 8.60 -1.74
N LYS A 77 -2.34 8.28 -0.51
CA LYS A 77 -3.15 8.66 0.65
C LYS A 77 -3.16 10.17 0.87
N VAL A 78 -2.02 10.80 0.69
CA VAL A 78 -1.93 12.27 0.82
C VAL A 78 -2.81 12.96 -0.23
N ASP A 79 -2.87 12.39 -1.43
CA ASP A 79 -3.66 12.95 -2.53
C ASP A 79 -5.13 12.59 -2.46
N GLY A 80 -5.56 11.89 -1.42
CA GLY A 80 -6.97 11.51 -1.27
C GLY A 80 -7.42 10.37 -2.14
N CYS A 81 -6.49 9.52 -2.58
CA CYS A 81 -6.80 8.42 -3.51
C CYS A 81 -6.92 7.07 -2.80
N ASP A 82 -7.01 7.05 -1.48
CA ASP A 82 -7.02 5.80 -0.71
C ASP A 82 -8.19 4.88 -1.09
N GLU A 83 -9.30 5.46 -1.55
CA GLU A 83 -10.49 4.67 -1.87
C GLU A 83 -10.28 3.67 -3.00
N ILE A 84 -9.22 3.83 -3.79
CA ILE A 84 -8.93 2.85 -4.84
C ILE A 84 -8.69 1.46 -4.26
N PHE A 85 -8.37 1.36 -2.98
CA PHE A 85 -8.14 0.08 -2.32
C PHE A 85 -9.40 -0.51 -1.68
N ASP A 86 -10.52 0.21 -1.72
CA ASP A 86 -11.73 -0.25 -1.04
C ASP A 86 -12.24 -1.59 -1.56
N GLN A 87 -12.08 -1.87 -2.85
CA GLN A 87 -12.49 -3.15 -3.40
C GLN A 87 -11.74 -4.31 -2.75
N PHE A 88 -10.47 -4.10 -2.43
CA PHE A 88 -9.66 -5.13 -1.77
C PHE A 88 -10.06 -5.27 -0.30
N ARG A 89 -10.39 -4.16 0.35
CA ARG A 89 -10.87 -4.20 1.73
C ARG A 89 -12.18 -4.96 1.84
N ARG A 90 -13.12 -4.70 0.93
CA ARG A 90 -14.39 -5.40 0.93
C ARG A 90 -14.22 -6.89 0.71
N ALA A 91 -13.31 -7.27 -0.18
CA ALA A 91 -13.08 -8.68 -0.48
C ALA A 91 -12.55 -9.45 0.73
N ARG A 92 -11.88 -8.78 1.66
CA ARG A 92 -11.29 -9.44 2.83
C ARG A 92 -12.04 -9.16 4.12
N GLY A 93 -13.23 -8.55 4.04
CA GLY A 93 -14.07 -8.32 5.22
C GLY A 93 -13.93 -6.96 5.87
N GLY A 94 -13.34 -6.00 5.17
CA GLY A 94 -13.23 -4.63 5.68
C GLY A 94 -11.82 -4.25 6.10
N ARG A 95 -11.70 -3.09 6.71
CA ARG A 95 -10.40 -2.58 7.16
C ARG A 95 -9.86 -3.39 8.32
N THR A 96 -8.53 -3.47 8.39
CA THR A 96 -7.87 -4.08 9.53
C THR A 96 -8.12 -3.23 10.77
N ASN A 97 -8.49 -3.89 11.87
CA ASN A 97 -8.71 -3.20 13.13
C ASN A 97 -7.36 -3.01 13.83
N LEU A 98 -6.85 -1.79 13.79
CA LEU A 98 -5.55 -1.49 14.38
C LEU A 98 -5.63 -1.11 15.86
N ARG A 99 -6.83 -0.85 16.37
CA ARG A 99 -7.00 -0.41 17.76
C ARG A 99 -6.85 -1.54 18.76
N GLU A 100 -7.14 -2.75 18.34
CA GLU A 100 -7.11 -3.91 19.24
C GLU A 100 -5.70 -4.36 19.58
N ARG A 101 -4.69 -3.80 18.91
CA ARG A 101 -3.32 -4.23 19.08
C ARG A 101 -2.61 -3.39 20.11
N ARG A 102 -2.17 -4.04 21.15
CA ARG A 102 -1.51 -3.40 22.26
C ARG A 102 -0.10 -3.94 22.43
#